data_ecbc710325a8bfb74997a64132a4d068
#
_entry.id   ecbc710325a8bfb74997a64132a4d068
#
_cell.length_a   1.000
_cell.length_b   1.000
_cell.length_c   1.000
_cell.angle_alpha   90.00
_cell.angle_beta   90.00
_cell.angle_gamma   90.00
#
_symmetry.space_group_name_H-M   'P 1'
#
loop_
_entity.id
_entity.type
_entity.pdbx_description
1 polymer ?
#
loop_
_entity_poly.entity_id
_entity_poly.type
_entity_poly.pdbx_seq_one_letter_code
_entity_poly.pdbx_strand_id
1 'polypeptide(L)'
;MHRLEKKVLLLHQREKQCLKPLMDEAQQAYQYFENDPALVNLRKKPTAPWGSDQLIKLYLEQLFICICRRDDNVRFSQRAITSTQFHQHLLLAQQARDYLAAHYSEAITLPSLAAVLGISVSQLKRVFHEQIGQSMVRYLTALRIGEAKRLIREGNLTFTQIAERIGIESIYYFSNLFKKQTGMSPTEYEKTL
;
A
#
# COMPACT_ATOMS: atom_id res chain seq x y z
N MET A 1 -5.24 -8.88 14.07
CA MET A 1 -5.94 -7.97 13.15
C MET A 1 -7.09 -8.58 12.35
N HIS A 2 -7.25 -9.90 12.26
CA HIS A 2 -8.36 -10.56 11.52
C HIS A 2 -9.79 -10.29 12.02
N ARG A 3 -9.98 -9.63 13.16
CA ARG A 3 -11.33 -9.45 13.78
C ARG A 3 -12.13 -8.25 13.28
N LEU A 4 -11.49 -7.33 12.56
CA LEU A 4 -12.16 -6.13 12.03
C LEU A 4 -12.49 -6.22 10.52
N GLU A 5 -12.04 -7.26 9.84
CA GLU A 5 -12.37 -7.47 8.44
C GLU A 5 -13.88 -7.73 8.28
N LYS A 6 -14.55 -6.87 7.53
CA LYS A 6 -15.97 -6.97 7.14
C LYS A 6 -17.01 -6.81 8.26
N LYS A 7 -16.68 -6.15 9.38
CA LYS A 7 -17.67 -5.84 10.41
C LYS A 7 -18.07 -4.38 10.33
N VAL A 8 -19.38 -4.14 10.33
CA VAL A 8 -19.94 -2.81 10.57
C VAL A 8 -19.83 -2.53 12.08
N LEU A 9 -19.05 -1.53 12.44
CA LEU A 9 -18.91 -1.09 13.83
C LEU A 9 -19.92 0.04 14.09
N LEU A 10 -20.84 -0.21 15.01
CA LEU A 10 -21.71 0.84 15.55
C LEU A 10 -20.91 1.65 16.59
N LEU A 11 -20.71 2.92 16.31
CA LEU A 11 -20.00 3.82 17.22
C LEU A 11 -20.91 4.23 18.40
N HIS A 12 -20.39 4.06 19.62
CA HIS A 12 -21.01 4.55 20.83
C HIS A 12 -20.69 6.02 21.09
N GLN A 13 -21.29 6.60 22.15
CA GLN A 13 -21.16 8.03 22.46
C GLN A 13 -19.69 8.49 22.63
N ARG A 14 -18.87 7.68 23.31
CA ARG A 14 -17.43 8.01 23.51
C ARG A 14 -16.64 8.02 22.20
N GLU A 15 -16.90 7.07 21.32
CA GLU A 15 -16.22 6.95 20.03
C GLU A 15 -16.65 8.10 19.10
N LYS A 16 -17.93 8.49 19.15
CA LYS A 16 -18.44 9.67 18.41
C LYS A 16 -17.79 10.98 18.89
N GLN A 17 -17.51 11.09 20.18
CA GLN A 17 -16.80 12.26 20.75
C GLN A 17 -15.36 12.34 20.27
N CYS A 18 -14.70 11.20 20.02
CA CYS A 18 -13.35 11.16 19.44
C CYS A 18 -13.36 11.42 17.93
N LEU A 19 -14.41 10.96 17.22
CA LEU A 19 -14.48 11.07 15.77
C LEU A 19 -14.71 12.52 15.29
N LYS A 20 -15.50 13.29 16.00
CA LYS A 20 -15.84 14.66 15.62
C LYS A 20 -14.61 15.58 15.51
N PRO A 21 -13.74 15.71 16.54
CA PRO A 21 -12.53 16.52 16.43
C PRO A 21 -11.57 16.04 15.34
N LEU A 22 -11.50 14.71 15.13
CA LEU A 22 -10.73 14.12 14.03
C LEU A 22 -11.21 14.62 12.66
N MET A 23 -12.53 14.58 12.43
CA MET A 23 -13.11 15.01 11.16
C MET A 23 -12.96 16.52 10.95
N ASP A 24 -13.17 17.32 12.00
CA ASP A 24 -13.02 18.76 11.95
C ASP A 24 -11.59 19.16 11.59
N GLU A 25 -10.59 18.52 12.22
CA GLU A 25 -9.18 18.76 11.92
C GLU A 25 -8.79 18.29 10.50
N ALA A 26 -9.29 17.12 10.08
CA ALA A 26 -9.04 16.60 8.74
C ALA A 26 -9.64 17.51 7.66
N GLN A 27 -10.83 18.05 7.87
CA GLN A 27 -11.46 19.00 6.93
C GLN A 27 -10.70 20.33 6.85
N GLN A 28 -10.10 20.80 7.93
CA GLN A 28 -9.27 22.01 7.92
C GLN A 28 -7.93 21.78 7.21
N ALA A 29 -7.32 20.60 7.42
CA ALA A 29 -5.98 20.30 6.93
C ALA A 29 -5.92 19.80 5.48
N TYR A 30 -6.95 19.07 5.04
CA TYR A 30 -6.90 18.35 3.76
C TYR A 30 -7.99 18.77 2.79
N GLN A 31 -7.66 18.70 1.50
CA GLN A 31 -8.60 18.93 0.41
C GLN A 31 -9.17 17.58 -0.06
N TYR A 32 -10.48 17.55 -0.16
CA TYR A 32 -11.26 16.39 -0.57
C TYR A 32 -11.58 16.50 -2.06
N PHE A 33 -11.34 15.46 -2.82
CA PHE A 33 -11.73 15.38 -4.22
C PHE A 33 -12.90 14.41 -4.37
N GLU A 34 -14.07 14.91 -4.75
CA GLU A 34 -15.32 14.14 -4.87
C GLU A 34 -15.25 12.97 -5.88
N ASN A 35 -14.26 12.96 -6.77
CA ASN A 35 -14.10 11.97 -7.84
C ASN A 35 -12.98 10.94 -7.61
N ASP A 36 -12.42 10.83 -6.40
CA ASP A 36 -11.45 9.79 -6.08
C ASP A 36 -12.10 8.71 -5.19
N PRO A 37 -12.66 7.62 -5.80
CA PRO A 37 -13.35 6.57 -5.05
C PRO A 37 -12.44 5.79 -4.10
N ALA A 38 -11.12 5.93 -4.22
CA ALA A 38 -10.14 5.26 -3.38
C ALA A 38 -9.59 6.15 -2.25
N LEU A 39 -9.91 7.46 -2.24
CA LEU A 39 -9.38 8.47 -1.28
C LEU A 39 -7.84 8.44 -1.15
N VAL A 40 -7.14 8.03 -2.21
CA VAL A 40 -5.69 7.77 -2.17
C VAL A 40 -4.88 9.07 -2.23
N ASN A 41 -5.47 10.17 -2.73
CA ASN A 41 -4.77 11.43 -2.97
C ASN A 41 -5.33 12.57 -2.12
N LEU A 42 -5.26 12.46 -0.81
CA LEU A 42 -5.52 13.59 0.09
C LEU A 42 -4.39 14.62 -0.06
N ARG A 43 -4.71 15.80 -0.62
CA ARG A 43 -3.76 16.92 -0.69
C ARG A 43 -3.92 17.82 0.52
N LYS A 44 -2.80 18.09 1.18
CA LYS A 44 -2.76 19.05 2.29
C LYS A 44 -3.01 20.46 1.75
N LYS A 45 -3.89 21.19 2.41
CA LYS A 45 -4.19 22.58 2.06
C LYS A 45 -2.99 23.47 2.42
N PRO A 46 -2.67 24.50 1.60
CA PRO A 46 -1.65 25.49 1.97
C PRO A 46 -1.96 26.23 3.27
N THR A 47 -3.26 26.33 3.61
CA THR A 47 -3.78 26.97 4.81
C THR A 47 -3.96 26.02 5.99
N ALA A 48 -3.45 24.79 5.90
CA ALA A 48 -3.57 23.80 6.97
C ALA A 48 -2.92 24.32 8.26
N PRO A 49 -3.62 24.22 9.43
CA PRO A 49 -3.05 24.65 10.70
C PRO A 49 -1.77 23.88 11.02
N TRP A 50 -0.85 24.56 11.73
CA TRP A 50 0.38 23.89 12.18
C TRP A 50 0.03 22.74 13.15
N GLY A 51 0.67 21.58 12.95
CA GLY A 51 0.46 20.42 13.81
C GLY A 51 -0.77 19.57 13.50
N SER A 52 -1.58 19.90 12.46
CA SER A 52 -2.78 19.15 12.08
C SER A 52 -2.53 17.65 11.87
N ASP A 53 -1.42 17.27 11.22
CA ASP A 53 -1.09 15.86 11.01
C ASP A 53 -0.89 15.13 12.33
N GLN A 54 -0.28 15.79 13.30
CA GLN A 54 -0.06 15.22 14.63
C GLN A 54 -1.35 15.11 15.42
N LEU A 55 -2.24 16.12 15.34
CA LEU A 55 -3.55 16.07 15.98
C LEU A 55 -4.43 14.98 15.39
N ILE A 56 -4.48 14.86 14.07
CA ILE A 56 -5.22 13.79 13.38
C ILE A 56 -4.74 12.43 13.86
N LYS A 57 -3.41 12.23 13.94
CA LYS A 57 -2.82 10.99 14.45
C LYS A 57 -3.26 10.71 15.89
N LEU A 58 -3.20 11.68 16.78
CA LEU A 58 -3.60 11.55 18.18
C LEU A 58 -5.10 11.20 18.33
N TYR A 59 -5.96 11.86 17.56
CA TYR A 59 -7.40 11.56 17.56
C TYR A 59 -7.70 10.16 17.03
N LEU A 60 -6.98 9.71 15.99
CA LEU A 60 -7.08 8.34 15.49
C LEU A 60 -6.65 7.32 16.53
N GLU A 61 -5.52 7.54 17.19
CA GLU A 61 -5.02 6.68 18.27
C GLU A 61 -6.03 6.61 19.42
N GLN A 62 -6.58 7.75 19.84
CA GLN A 62 -7.60 7.84 20.88
C GLN A 62 -8.87 7.07 20.49
N LEU A 63 -9.37 7.26 19.27
CA LEU A 63 -10.53 6.53 18.75
C LEU A 63 -10.30 5.03 18.76
N PHE A 64 -9.12 4.61 18.31
CA PHE A 64 -8.74 3.19 18.26
C PHE A 64 -8.67 2.58 19.67
N ILE A 65 -8.10 3.29 20.63
CA ILE A 65 -8.06 2.87 22.05
C ILE A 65 -9.50 2.74 22.60
N CYS A 66 -10.39 3.68 22.29
CA CYS A 66 -11.79 3.63 22.74
C CYS A 66 -12.51 2.39 22.18
N ILE A 67 -12.33 2.09 20.88
CA ILE A 67 -12.90 0.91 20.22
C ILE A 67 -12.35 -0.38 20.85
N CYS A 68 -11.03 -0.45 21.08
CA CYS A 68 -10.38 -1.63 21.66
C CYS A 68 -10.81 -1.87 23.12
N ARG A 69 -10.99 -0.82 23.92
CA ARG A 69 -11.43 -0.94 25.32
C ARG A 69 -12.87 -1.40 25.49
N ARG A 70 -13.70 -1.24 24.44
CA ARG A 70 -15.10 -1.70 24.47
C ARG A 70 -15.24 -3.21 24.40
N ASP A 71 -14.31 -3.86 23.72
CA ASP A 71 -14.36 -5.30 23.49
C ASP A 71 -13.56 -5.99 24.61
N ASP A 72 -14.19 -6.23 25.79
CA ASP A 72 -13.60 -6.86 26.97
C ASP A 72 -12.99 -8.26 26.68
N ASN A 73 -13.22 -8.78 25.47
CA ASN A 73 -12.64 -10.01 24.96
C ASN A 73 -11.42 -9.82 24.05
N VAL A 74 -10.97 -8.59 23.80
CA VAL A 74 -9.68 -8.37 23.14
C VAL A 74 -8.58 -8.60 24.16
N ARG A 75 -8.28 -9.88 24.42
CA ARG A 75 -6.95 -10.24 24.91
C ARG A 75 -5.97 -9.70 23.90
N PHE A 76 -5.42 -8.53 24.17
CA PHE A 76 -4.19 -8.10 23.52
C PHE A 76 -3.21 -9.23 23.70
N SER A 77 -3.06 -10.06 22.68
CA SER A 77 -1.93 -10.99 22.61
C SER A 77 -0.71 -10.12 22.90
N GLN A 78 0.03 -10.45 23.95
CA GLN A 78 1.16 -9.71 24.54
C GLN A 78 2.37 -9.53 23.62
N ARG A 79 2.18 -9.45 22.33
CA ARG A 79 3.13 -8.87 21.38
C ARG A 79 2.71 -7.42 21.09
N ALA A 80 2.76 -6.58 22.12
CA ALA A 80 2.93 -5.17 21.89
C ALA A 80 4.24 -5.03 21.09
N ILE A 81 4.11 -4.89 19.78
CA ILE A 81 5.21 -4.43 18.93
C ILE A 81 5.58 -3.10 19.56
N THR A 82 6.75 -3.02 20.18
CA THR A 82 7.23 -1.75 20.75
C THR A 82 7.20 -0.72 19.62
N SER A 83 6.91 0.54 19.95
CA SER A 83 6.89 1.62 18.92
C SER A 83 8.14 1.62 18.05
N THR A 84 9.28 1.23 18.62
CA THR A 84 10.56 1.04 17.94
C THR A 84 10.53 -0.09 16.91
N GLN A 85 9.95 -1.25 17.24
CA GLN A 85 9.83 -2.38 16.29
C GLN A 85 8.84 -2.06 15.14
N PHE A 86 7.75 -1.36 15.43
CA PHE A 86 6.81 -0.91 14.41
C PHE A 86 7.50 0.05 13.43
N HIS A 87 8.26 1.00 13.95
CA HIS A 87 9.01 1.94 13.13
C HIS A 87 10.09 1.24 12.28
N GLN A 88 10.81 0.28 12.86
CA GLN A 88 11.76 -0.55 12.12
C GLN A 88 11.09 -1.36 11.00
N HIS A 89 9.92 -1.96 11.26
CA HIS A 89 9.17 -2.70 10.24
C HIS A 89 8.70 -1.76 9.11
N LEU A 90 8.26 -0.56 9.44
CA LEU A 90 7.86 0.43 8.45
C LEU A 90 9.04 0.84 7.55
N LEU A 91 10.20 1.12 8.13
CA LEU A 91 11.42 1.45 7.39
C LEU A 91 11.88 0.31 6.49
N LEU A 92 11.87 -0.93 7.00
CA LEU A 92 12.22 -2.12 6.21
C LEU A 92 11.27 -2.33 5.02
N ALA A 93 9.97 -2.15 5.24
CA ALA A 93 8.99 -2.24 4.15
C ALA A 93 9.19 -1.16 3.10
N GLN A 94 9.53 0.05 3.53
CA GLN A 94 9.84 1.17 2.64
C GLN A 94 11.10 0.90 1.83
N GLN A 95 12.20 0.47 2.48
CA GLN A 95 13.44 0.09 1.79
C GLN A 95 13.21 -1.03 0.76
N ALA A 96 12.41 -2.05 1.13
CA ALA A 96 12.03 -3.11 0.21
C ALA A 96 11.26 -2.57 -1.02
N ARG A 97 10.32 -1.68 -0.80
CA ARG A 97 9.55 -1.02 -1.86
C ARG A 97 10.43 -0.21 -2.80
N ASP A 98 11.32 0.61 -2.23
CA ASP A 98 12.21 1.50 -2.99
C ASP A 98 13.19 0.67 -3.83
N TYR A 99 13.72 -0.42 -3.26
CA TYR A 99 14.56 -1.37 -4.00
C TYR A 99 13.79 -2.02 -5.17
N LEU A 100 12.57 -2.50 -4.93
CA LEU A 100 11.73 -3.09 -5.98
C LEU A 100 11.41 -2.08 -7.09
N ALA A 101 11.16 -0.83 -6.74
CA ALA A 101 10.88 0.23 -7.70
C ALA A 101 12.11 0.61 -8.53
N ALA A 102 13.32 0.54 -7.95
CA ALA A 102 14.56 0.84 -8.66
C ALA A 102 15.03 -0.31 -9.57
N HIS A 103 14.72 -1.56 -9.20
CA HIS A 103 15.24 -2.78 -9.84
C HIS A 103 14.16 -3.67 -10.46
N TYR A 104 12.94 -3.16 -10.70
CA TYR A 104 11.80 -3.98 -11.16
C TYR A 104 12.07 -4.76 -12.45
N SER A 105 12.98 -4.31 -13.31
CA SER A 105 13.37 -4.98 -14.56
C SER A 105 14.33 -6.16 -14.35
N GLU A 106 14.88 -6.31 -13.15
CA GLU A 106 15.84 -7.36 -12.83
C GLU A 106 15.19 -8.64 -12.30
N ALA A 107 15.92 -9.75 -12.30
CA ALA A 107 15.46 -11.00 -11.69
C ALA A 107 15.56 -10.94 -10.16
N ILE A 108 14.56 -10.32 -9.53
CA ILE A 108 14.50 -10.19 -8.07
C ILE A 108 13.82 -11.41 -7.47
N THR A 109 14.49 -12.04 -6.51
CA THR A 109 13.95 -13.13 -5.71
C THR A 109 13.78 -12.71 -4.24
N LEU A 110 12.91 -13.42 -3.51
CA LEU A 110 12.78 -13.19 -2.06
C LEU A 110 14.10 -13.35 -1.30
N PRO A 111 14.92 -14.39 -1.58
CA PRO A 111 16.23 -14.51 -0.95
C PRO A 111 17.18 -13.37 -1.28
N SER A 112 17.25 -12.92 -2.53
CA SER A 112 18.14 -11.83 -2.92
C SER A 112 17.78 -10.52 -2.23
N LEU A 113 16.49 -10.16 -2.18
CA LEU A 113 16.04 -8.96 -1.48
C LEU A 113 16.25 -9.05 0.04
N ALA A 114 15.98 -10.21 0.64
CA ALA A 114 16.22 -10.43 2.05
C ALA A 114 17.71 -10.27 2.43
N ALA A 115 18.61 -10.76 1.58
CA ALA A 115 20.06 -10.58 1.75
C ALA A 115 20.47 -9.10 1.67
N VAL A 116 19.95 -8.36 0.70
CA VAL A 116 20.21 -6.90 0.57
C VAL A 116 19.77 -6.14 1.82
N LEU A 117 18.61 -6.51 2.39
CA LEU A 117 18.06 -5.85 3.58
C LEU A 117 18.64 -6.39 4.91
N GLY A 118 19.50 -7.40 4.87
CA GLY A 118 20.10 -7.99 6.06
C GLY A 118 19.11 -8.70 7.00
N ILE A 119 18.01 -9.26 6.44
CA ILE A 119 16.94 -9.92 7.20
C ILE A 119 16.64 -11.31 6.65
N SER A 120 15.94 -12.13 7.44
CA SER A 120 15.47 -13.44 6.96
C SER A 120 14.32 -13.30 5.93
N VAL A 121 14.20 -14.28 5.02
CA VAL A 121 13.09 -14.35 4.06
C VAL A 121 11.72 -14.36 4.75
N SER A 122 11.62 -15.06 5.89
CA SER A 122 10.40 -15.13 6.68
C SER A 122 10.03 -13.78 7.28
N GLN A 123 11.02 -13.03 7.77
CA GLN A 123 10.83 -11.67 8.27
C GLN A 123 10.43 -10.71 7.14
N LEU A 124 11.08 -10.78 5.98
CA LEU A 124 10.73 -9.98 4.81
C LEU A 124 9.26 -10.22 4.39
N LYS A 125 8.86 -11.47 4.23
CA LYS A 125 7.47 -11.82 3.86
C LYS A 125 6.47 -11.25 4.84
N ARG A 126 6.72 -11.41 6.14
CA ARG A 126 5.83 -10.93 7.20
C ARG A 126 5.74 -9.41 7.19
N VAL A 127 6.89 -8.72 7.27
CA VAL A 127 6.96 -7.26 7.34
C VAL A 127 6.34 -6.63 6.09
N PHE A 128 6.68 -7.15 4.91
CA PHE A 128 6.14 -6.64 3.65
C PHE A 128 4.63 -6.81 3.58
N HIS A 129 4.11 -7.97 3.96
CA HIS A 129 2.66 -8.22 3.97
C HIS A 129 1.93 -7.37 5.01
N GLU A 130 2.49 -7.23 6.23
CA GLU A 130 1.90 -6.43 7.30
C GLU A 130 1.83 -4.94 6.96
N GLN A 131 2.85 -4.39 6.29
CA GLN A 131 2.94 -2.95 6.01
C GLN A 131 2.35 -2.55 4.65
N ILE A 132 2.44 -3.43 3.64
CA ILE A 132 2.01 -3.14 2.26
C ILE A 132 0.66 -3.80 1.93
N GLY A 133 0.21 -4.77 2.73
CA GLY A 133 -1.07 -5.46 2.53
C GLY A 133 -1.08 -6.51 1.42
N GLN A 134 0.05 -6.76 0.76
CA GLN A 134 0.17 -7.74 -0.32
C GLN A 134 1.55 -8.41 -0.34
N SER A 135 1.68 -9.51 -1.09
CA SER A 135 2.98 -10.17 -1.24
C SER A 135 3.93 -9.36 -2.13
N MET A 136 5.26 -9.52 -1.89
CA MET A 136 6.31 -8.91 -2.70
C MET A 136 6.16 -9.22 -4.19
N VAL A 137 5.84 -10.49 -4.54
CA VAL A 137 5.66 -10.92 -5.93
C VAL A 137 4.50 -10.18 -6.59
N ARG A 138 3.39 -10.03 -5.88
CA ARG A 138 2.22 -9.29 -6.39
C ARG A 138 2.54 -7.82 -6.58
N TYR A 139 3.28 -7.22 -5.64
CA TYR A 139 3.72 -5.84 -5.72
C TYR A 139 4.65 -5.61 -6.92
N LEU A 140 5.69 -6.46 -7.09
CA LEU A 140 6.61 -6.40 -8.24
C LEU A 140 5.86 -6.57 -9.57
N THR A 141 4.92 -7.50 -9.62
CA THR A 141 4.05 -7.68 -10.81
C THR A 141 3.28 -6.40 -11.13
N ALA A 142 2.70 -5.75 -10.13
CA ALA A 142 1.95 -4.51 -10.33
C ALA A 142 2.84 -3.37 -10.84
N LEU A 143 4.08 -3.24 -10.34
CA LEU A 143 5.07 -2.28 -10.84
C LEU A 143 5.38 -2.54 -12.32
N ARG A 144 5.70 -3.79 -12.69
CA ARG A 144 6.02 -4.18 -14.06
C ARG A 144 4.88 -3.89 -15.03
N ILE A 145 3.65 -4.23 -14.64
CA ILE A 145 2.47 -3.98 -15.47
C ILE A 145 2.15 -2.49 -15.55
N GLY A 146 2.37 -1.73 -14.47
CA GLY A 146 2.25 -0.26 -14.49
C GLY A 146 3.19 0.37 -15.51
N GLU A 147 4.45 -0.07 -15.53
CA GLU A 147 5.45 0.39 -16.50
C GLU A 147 5.13 -0.07 -17.93
N ALA A 148 4.66 -1.31 -18.11
CA ALA A 148 4.20 -1.79 -19.41
C ALA A 148 3.10 -0.91 -19.99
N LYS A 149 2.11 -0.53 -19.18
CA LYS A 149 1.04 0.39 -19.60
C LYS A 149 1.58 1.76 -20.05
N ARG A 150 2.61 2.27 -19.35
CA ARG A 150 3.27 3.52 -19.74
C ARG A 150 3.96 3.38 -21.09
N LEU A 151 4.76 2.32 -21.29
CA LEU A 151 5.48 2.05 -22.53
C LEU A 151 4.55 1.80 -23.73
N ILE A 152 3.41 1.11 -23.51
CA ILE A 152 2.40 0.93 -24.56
C ILE A 152 1.82 2.28 -24.99
N ARG A 153 1.52 3.18 -24.06
CA ARG A 153 1.01 4.53 -24.38
C ARG A 153 2.01 5.38 -25.14
N GLU A 154 3.30 5.19 -24.93
CA GLU A 154 4.36 5.88 -25.67
C GLU A 154 4.49 5.39 -27.12
N GLY A 155 4.07 4.14 -27.41
CA GLY A 155 3.98 3.60 -28.77
C GLY A 155 5.32 3.36 -29.47
N ASN A 156 6.45 3.47 -28.77
CA ASN A 156 7.78 3.43 -29.37
C ASN A 156 8.43 2.02 -29.38
N LEU A 157 7.79 1.04 -28.74
CA LEU A 157 8.35 -0.30 -28.54
C LEU A 157 7.36 -1.38 -28.90
N THR A 158 7.86 -2.47 -29.45
CA THR A 158 7.09 -3.71 -29.64
C THR A 158 6.77 -4.36 -28.29
N PHE A 159 5.73 -5.18 -28.22
CA PHE A 159 5.39 -5.91 -26.98
C PHE A 159 6.52 -6.81 -26.49
N THR A 160 7.32 -7.37 -27.39
CA THR A 160 8.53 -8.16 -27.03
C THR A 160 9.55 -7.27 -26.32
N GLN A 161 9.85 -6.10 -26.87
CA GLN A 161 10.77 -5.13 -26.28
C GLN A 161 10.23 -4.60 -24.93
N ILE A 162 8.92 -4.40 -24.82
CA ILE A 162 8.29 -4.00 -23.57
C ILE A 162 8.46 -5.10 -22.50
N ALA A 163 8.20 -6.37 -22.87
CA ALA A 163 8.37 -7.50 -21.96
C ALA A 163 9.80 -7.58 -21.43
N GLU A 164 10.80 -7.52 -22.31
CA GLU A 164 12.22 -7.51 -21.95
C GLU A 164 12.57 -6.33 -21.02
N ARG A 165 12.09 -5.12 -21.34
CA ARG A 165 12.39 -3.92 -20.57
C ARG A 165 11.82 -3.94 -19.16
N ILE A 166 10.72 -4.64 -18.94
CA ILE A 166 10.13 -4.80 -17.60
C ILE A 166 10.61 -6.09 -16.89
N GLY A 167 11.61 -6.80 -17.44
CA GLY A 167 12.21 -7.98 -16.85
C GLY A 167 11.33 -9.24 -16.95
N ILE A 168 10.61 -9.39 -18.07
CA ILE A 168 9.83 -10.59 -18.40
C ILE A 168 10.36 -11.17 -19.72
N GLU A 169 11.05 -12.31 -19.64
CA GLU A 169 11.71 -12.95 -20.78
C GLU A 169 10.74 -13.50 -21.83
N SER A 170 9.55 -13.98 -21.39
CA SER A 170 8.59 -14.62 -22.29
C SER A 170 7.45 -13.68 -22.65
N ILE A 171 7.29 -13.39 -23.94
CA ILE A 171 6.16 -12.61 -24.47
C ILE A 171 4.79 -13.27 -24.17
N TYR A 172 4.72 -14.58 -24.16
CA TYR A 172 3.50 -15.32 -23.83
C TYR A 172 3.15 -15.15 -22.35
N TYR A 173 4.15 -15.24 -21.47
CA TYR A 173 3.97 -15.01 -20.06
C TYR A 173 3.56 -13.55 -19.78
N PHE A 174 4.21 -12.59 -20.44
CA PHE A 174 3.84 -11.18 -20.36
C PHE A 174 2.37 -10.95 -20.75
N SER A 175 1.94 -11.45 -21.91
CA SER A 175 0.57 -11.25 -22.39
C SER A 175 -0.47 -11.83 -21.45
N ASN A 176 -0.23 -13.03 -20.90
CA ASN A 176 -1.10 -13.66 -19.91
C ASN A 176 -1.12 -12.89 -18.59
N LEU A 177 0.03 -12.43 -18.12
CA LEU A 177 0.17 -11.67 -16.88
C LEU A 177 -0.52 -10.31 -17.00
N PHE A 178 -0.32 -9.63 -18.14
CA PHE A 178 -0.95 -8.35 -18.44
C PHE A 178 -2.48 -8.49 -18.46
N LYS A 179 -3.00 -9.49 -19.17
CA LYS A 179 -4.44 -9.77 -19.22
C LYS A 179 -5.01 -10.09 -17.85
N LYS A 180 -4.30 -10.88 -17.03
CA LYS A 180 -4.71 -11.22 -15.66
C LYS A 180 -4.79 -9.98 -14.76
N GLN A 181 -3.90 -9.01 -14.94
CA GLN A 181 -3.83 -7.81 -14.10
C GLN A 181 -4.73 -6.68 -14.57
N THR A 182 -5.03 -6.60 -15.87
CA THR A 182 -5.76 -5.47 -16.48
C THR A 182 -7.14 -5.84 -16.99
N GLY A 183 -7.42 -7.13 -17.14
CA GLY A 183 -8.65 -7.66 -17.76
C GLY A 183 -8.60 -7.77 -19.28
N MET A 184 -7.60 -7.19 -19.96
CA MET A 184 -7.44 -7.20 -21.41
C MET A 184 -6.01 -7.51 -21.83
N SER A 185 -5.83 -8.04 -23.04
CA SER A 185 -4.50 -8.28 -23.60
C SER A 185 -3.76 -6.97 -23.92
N PRO A 186 -2.41 -6.98 -24.07
CA PRO A 186 -1.66 -5.79 -24.46
C PRO A 186 -2.19 -5.14 -25.75
N THR A 187 -2.54 -5.96 -26.76
CA THR A 187 -3.08 -5.49 -28.05
C THR A 187 -4.47 -4.86 -27.89
N GLU A 188 -5.33 -5.45 -27.04
CA GLU A 188 -6.64 -4.85 -26.73
C GLU A 188 -6.47 -3.55 -25.99
N TYR A 189 -5.53 -3.48 -25.03
CA TYR A 189 -5.25 -2.25 -24.28
C TYR A 189 -4.73 -1.13 -25.19
N GLU A 190 -3.81 -1.43 -26.11
CA GLU A 190 -3.29 -0.47 -27.08
C GLU A 190 -4.40 0.15 -27.93
N LYS A 191 -5.40 -0.65 -28.35
CA LYS A 191 -6.55 -0.17 -29.15
C LYS A 191 -7.51 0.74 -28.37
N THR A 192 -7.39 0.83 -27.06
CA THR A 192 -8.22 1.70 -26.21
C THR A 192 -7.62 3.08 -25.99
N LEU A 193 -6.39 3.30 -26.46
CA LEU A 193 -5.64 4.54 -26.33
C LEU A 193 -5.93 5.49 -27.48
#